data_cd5c87171d997290523fa04e93ecb2f5
#
_entry.id   cd5c87171d997290523fa04e93ecb2f5
#
_cell.length_a   1.000
_cell.length_b   1.000
_cell.length_c   1.000
_cell.angle_alpha   90.00
_cell.angle_beta   90.00
_cell.angle_gamma   90.00
#
_symmetry.space_group_name_H-M   'P 1'
#
loop_
_entity.id
_entity.type
_entity.pdbx_description
1 polymer ?
#
loop_
_entity_poly.entity_id
_entity_poly.type
_entity_poly.pdbx_seq_one_letter_code
_entity_poly.pdbx_strand_id
1 'polypeptide(L)'
;MKKIFILILLMTAVLVNAAESETFKMMTYNIKGHGMTAGRLKDIAAVINTAQPDFVAVQEVENRTALGAKYDNLKDLAQQTGMKYQFLKLVPSRIYGIGLLSKTEPLSVETKYFEPSPNQKYPENRGFIVAEFLDYYFVCTHYSLNADDRDTMTAWIIDFARRHKKTVFLAGDMNAKSTYRAVVSLKNAGFVIDNNLADLTYPADNPDSTIDMILQRSNFKGAKRYDVVKSEIVTVPGFEMDLVSDHLPVCVTYKPFNAGVENVAVDNLSACAANGGIQINGLVEESEVTVYDITGQIAGRYHVDTDGFIADFDKPAGIYLLYVKNSSQNMIIKFLFNF
;
A
#
# COMPACT_ATOMS: atom_id res chain seq x y z
N MET A 1 34.78 45.51 40.31
CA MET A 1 33.77 44.42 40.34
C MET A 1 33.44 44.05 38.91
N LYS A 2 34.02 42.97 38.36
CA LYS A 2 33.75 42.47 36.99
C LYS A 2 32.61 41.46 37.08
N LYS A 3 31.48 41.77 36.44
CA LYS A 3 30.34 40.83 36.30
C LYS A 3 30.65 39.85 35.19
N ILE A 4 30.80 38.58 35.55
CA ILE A 4 30.91 37.46 34.60
C ILE A 4 29.48 37.06 34.21
N PHE A 5 29.14 37.26 32.94
CA PHE A 5 27.92 36.67 32.34
C PHE A 5 28.22 35.24 31.91
N ILE A 6 27.62 34.29 32.60
CA ILE A 6 27.61 32.90 32.16
C ILE A 6 26.46 32.74 31.19
N LEU A 7 26.79 32.52 29.91
CA LEU A 7 25.83 32.18 28.86
C LEU A 7 25.62 30.68 28.90
N ILE A 8 24.48 30.21 29.43
CA ILE A 8 24.09 28.83 29.39
C ILE A 8 23.48 28.56 28.01
N LEU A 9 24.24 27.89 27.16
CA LEU A 9 23.78 27.40 25.86
C LEU A 9 22.97 26.11 26.08
N LEU A 10 21.64 26.21 26.07
CA LEU A 10 20.78 25.03 26.05
C LEU A 10 20.89 24.40 24.67
N MET A 11 21.69 23.33 24.58
CA MET A 11 21.63 22.39 23.44
C MET A 11 20.35 21.59 23.56
N THR A 12 19.31 21.98 22.85
CA THR A 12 18.19 21.07 22.57
C THR A 12 18.65 20.02 21.55
N ALA A 13 18.97 18.84 22.02
CA ALA A 13 19.13 17.68 21.15
C ALA A 13 17.77 17.41 20.51
N VAL A 14 17.63 17.75 19.23
CA VAL A 14 16.52 17.29 18.41
C VAL A 14 16.80 15.81 18.14
N LEU A 15 16.18 14.95 18.95
CA LEU A 15 16.05 13.54 18.62
C LEU A 15 15.23 13.47 17.33
N VAL A 16 15.90 13.36 16.20
CA VAL A 16 15.26 12.92 14.95
C VAL A 16 15.00 11.43 15.16
N ASN A 17 13.85 11.12 15.75
CA ASN A 17 13.30 9.79 15.59
C ASN A 17 13.19 9.55 14.09
N ALA A 18 13.95 8.59 13.56
CA ALA A 18 13.64 8.00 12.27
C ALA A 18 12.20 7.50 12.40
N ALA A 19 11.26 8.21 11.79
CA ALA A 19 9.88 7.76 11.74
C ALA A 19 9.94 6.40 11.06
N GLU A 20 9.65 5.34 11.81
CA GLU A 20 9.33 4.04 11.20
C GLU A 20 8.35 4.34 10.08
N SER A 21 8.64 3.86 8.88
CA SER A 21 7.76 4.11 7.75
C SER A 21 6.42 3.50 8.09
N GLU A 22 5.43 4.36 8.31
CA GLU A 22 4.11 3.97 8.80
C GLU A 22 3.50 2.96 7.82
N THR A 23 3.27 1.74 8.30
CA THR A 23 2.61 0.70 7.51
C THR A 23 1.11 1.01 7.42
N PHE A 24 0.48 0.61 6.33
CA PHE A 24 -0.96 0.67 6.18
C PHE A 24 -1.50 -0.64 5.61
N LYS A 25 -2.78 -0.90 5.83
CA LYS A 25 -3.42 -2.15 5.43
C LYS A 25 -4.58 -1.91 4.48
N MET A 26 -4.63 -2.71 3.43
CA MET A 26 -5.76 -2.77 2.50
C MET A 26 -6.42 -4.15 2.58
N MET A 27 -7.74 -4.15 2.55
CA MET A 27 -8.56 -5.36 2.63
C MET A 27 -9.54 -5.41 1.46
N THR A 28 -9.84 -6.59 0.97
CA THR A 28 -11.02 -6.84 0.13
C THR A 28 -11.88 -7.93 0.76
N TYR A 29 -13.20 -7.71 0.74
CA TYR A 29 -14.15 -8.65 1.33
C TYR A 29 -15.49 -8.63 0.59
N ASN A 30 -15.79 -9.69 -0.13
CA ASN A 30 -17.15 -9.96 -0.59
C ASN A 30 -17.98 -10.44 0.60
N ILE A 31 -18.99 -9.68 1.00
CA ILE A 31 -19.76 -9.92 2.22
C ILE A 31 -21.07 -10.67 1.99
N LYS A 32 -21.31 -11.17 0.78
CA LYS A 32 -22.54 -11.88 0.42
C LYS A 32 -23.78 -11.15 0.92
N GLY A 33 -24.04 -9.96 0.45
CA GLY A 33 -25.09 -9.06 0.97
C GLY A 33 -26.49 -9.65 0.94
N HIS A 34 -26.76 -10.62 0.04
CA HIS A 34 -28.04 -11.29 -0.01
C HIS A 34 -28.35 -12.04 1.31
N GLY A 35 -29.51 -11.75 1.87
CA GLY A 35 -29.90 -12.34 3.16
C GLY A 35 -29.15 -11.77 4.39
N MET A 36 -28.57 -10.57 4.27
CA MET A 36 -27.90 -9.91 5.39
C MET A 36 -28.83 -9.75 6.59
N THR A 37 -28.33 -10.13 7.77
CA THR A 37 -28.97 -9.90 9.06
C THR A 37 -28.13 -8.94 9.91
N ALA A 38 -28.71 -8.34 10.93
CA ALA A 38 -27.94 -7.48 11.83
C ALA A 38 -26.85 -8.25 12.60
N GLY A 39 -27.08 -9.53 12.91
CA GLY A 39 -26.06 -10.41 13.51
C GLY A 39 -24.87 -10.60 12.58
N ARG A 40 -25.11 -11.05 11.35
CA ARG A 40 -24.06 -11.27 10.34
C ARG A 40 -23.30 -9.98 9.99
N LEU A 41 -23.97 -8.81 9.98
CA LEU A 41 -23.30 -7.54 9.78
C LEU A 41 -22.32 -7.20 10.92
N LYS A 42 -22.69 -7.56 12.18
CA LYS A 42 -21.76 -7.44 13.32
C LYS A 42 -20.56 -8.38 13.20
N ASP A 43 -20.78 -9.58 12.70
CA ASP A 43 -19.69 -10.54 12.49
C ASP A 43 -18.74 -10.05 11.40
N ILE A 44 -19.25 -9.48 10.29
CA ILE A 44 -18.44 -8.81 9.27
C ILE A 44 -17.65 -7.64 9.86
N ALA A 45 -18.29 -6.80 10.69
CA ALA A 45 -17.60 -5.72 11.38
C ALA A 45 -16.51 -6.23 12.33
N ALA A 46 -16.74 -7.35 13.04
CA ALA A 46 -15.74 -7.98 13.89
C ALA A 46 -14.53 -8.48 13.09
N VAL A 47 -14.74 -9.06 11.89
CA VAL A 47 -13.68 -9.48 10.98
C VAL A 47 -12.84 -8.28 10.55
N ILE A 48 -13.47 -7.19 10.11
CA ILE A 48 -12.77 -5.96 9.71
C ILE A 48 -12.00 -5.37 10.91
N ASN A 49 -12.62 -5.29 12.09
CA ASN A 49 -11.99 -4.76 13.29
C ASN A 49 -10.81 -5.62 13.79
N THR A 50 -10.83 -6.94 13.53
CA THR A 50 -9.70 -7.83 13.85
C THR A 50 -8.49 -7.51 12.98
N ALA A 51 -8.68 -7.27 11.68
CA ALA A 51 -7.62 -6.91 10.76
C ALA A 51 -7.13 -5.47 10.95
N GLN A 52 -8.00 -4.57 11.40
CA GLN A 52 -7.75 -3.12 11.51
C GLN A 52 -7.21 -2.49 10.23
N PRO A 53 -7.84 -2.72 9.06
CA PRO A 53 -7.39 -2.15 7.80
C PRO A 53 -7.59 -0.63 7.77
N ASP A 54 -6.80 0.04 6.94
CA ASP A 54 -6.97 1.46 6.65
C ASP A 54 -7.97 1.68 5.51
N PHE A 55 -8.10 0.68 4.63
CA PHE A 55 -8.99 0.66 3.48
C PHE A 55 -9.63 -0.71 3.31
N VAL A 56 -10.93 -0.73 2.97
CA VAL A 56 -11.65 -1.96 2.64
C VAL A 56 -12.43 -1.78 1.34
N ALA A 57 -12.19 -2.64 0.37
CA ALA A 57 -13.06 -2.83 -0.78
C ALA A 57 -14.12 -3.88 -0.41
N VAL A 58 -15.38 -3.47 -0.42
CA VAL A 58 -16.50 -4.32 -0.01
C VAL A 58 -17.36 -4.65 -1.22
N GLN A 59 -17.55 -5.92 -1.51
CA GLN A 59 -18.42 -6.38 -2.58
C GLN A 59 -19.74 -6.92 -2.03
N GLU A 60 -20.74 -6.97 -2.89
CA GLU A 60 -22.09 -7.44 -2.56
C GLU A 60 -22.76 -6.71 -1.40
N VAL A 61 -22.59 -5.40 -1.32
CA VAL A 61 -23.30 -4.59 -0.33
C VAL A 61 -24.77 -4.49 -0.74
N GLU A 62 -25.67 -5.03 0.08
CA GLU A 62 -27.10 -4.89 -0.13
C GLU A 62 -27.74 -4.04 0.98
N ASN A 63 -28.21 -2.85 0.60
CA ASN A 63 -28.97 -1.99 1.49
C ASN A 63 -30.47 -2.30 1.31
N ARG A 64 -31.07 -3.04 2.25
CA ARG A 64 -32.50 -3.42 2.17
C ARG A 64 -33.41 -2.41 2.83
N THR A 65 -34.45 -2.04 2.10
CA THR A 65 -35.70 -1.58 2.68
C THR A 65 -36.66 -2.78 2.77
N ALA A 66 -36.52 -3.64 3.78
CA ALA A 66 -37.50 -4.67 4.06
C ALA A 66 -38.49 -4.14 5.10
N LEU A 67 -39.79 -4.17 4.79
CA LEU A 67 -40.88 -3.90 5.74
C LEU A 67 -40.84 -2.53 6.45
N GLY A 68 -40.45 -1.47 5.74
CA GLY A 68 -40.44 -0.11 6.29
C GLY A 68 -39.22 0.28 7.10
N ALA A 69 -38.29 -0.61 7.35
CA ALA A 69 -37.00 -0.30 7.95
C ALA A 69 -35.95 -0.03 6.86
N LYS A 70 -35.32 1.13 6.90
CA LYS A 70 -34.20 1.48 6.02
C LYS A 70 -32.92 0.90 6.62
N TYR A 71 -32.47 -0.25 6.12
CA TYR A 71 -31.13 -0.76 6.45
C TYR A 71 -30.14 -0.24 5.43
N ASP A 72 -29.22 0.60 5.88
CA ASP A 72 -28.04 1.02 5.13
C ASP A 72 -26.83 0.22 5.65
N ASN A 73 -26.70 -1.01 5.17
CA ASN A 73 -25.69 -1.95 5.68
C ASN A 73 -24.27 -1.40 5.59
N LEU A 74 -23.93 -0.62 4.53
CA LEU A 74 -22.60 -0.04 4.43
C LEU A 74 -22.38 1.08 5.44
N LYS A 75 -23.39 1.92 5.67
CA LYS A 75 -23.33 2.97 6.70
C LYS A 75 -23.21 2.39 8.08
N ASP A 76 -24.01 1.35 8.36
CA ASP A 76 -23.97 0.67 9.65
C ASP A 76 -22.62 -0.02 9.87
N LEU A 77 -22.05 -0.63 8.81
CA LEU A 77 -20.72 -1.21 8.84
C LEU A 77 -19.63 -0.14 9.08
N ALA A 78 -19.73 0.99 8.39
CA ALA A 78 -18.83 2.12 8.57
C ALA A 78 -18.87 2.66 10.02
N GLN A 79 -20.06 2.74 10.62
CA GLN A 79 -20.22 3.15 12.02
C GLN A 79 -19.59 2.14 13.00
N GLN A 80 -19.79 0.83 12.78
CA GLN A 80 -19.23 -0.23 13.61
C GLN A 80 -17.71 -0.37 13.52
N THR A 81 -17.13 0.06 12.40
CA THR A 81 -15.68 0.02 12.15
C THR A 81 -14.98 1.37 12.34
N GLY A 82 -15.75 2.45 12.61
CA GLY A 82 -15.21 3.80 12.75
C GLY A 82 -14.66 4.40 11.45
N MET A 83 -15.07 3.89 10.28
CA MET A 83 -14.55 4.28 8.97
C MET A 83 -15.50 5.23 8.23
N LYS A 84 -14.97 5.98 7.26
CA LYS A 84 -15.72 6.68 6.22
C LYS A 84 -16.17 5.68 5.17
N TYR A 85 -17.21 6.02 4.38
CA TYR A 85 -17.69 5.11 3.35
C TYR A 85 -18.09 5.81 2.07
N GLN A 86 -17.96 5.10 0.95
CA GLN A 86 -18.46 5.45 -0.37
C GLN A 86 -19.26 4.26 -0.91
N PHE A 87 -20.39 4.51 -1.56
CA PHE A 87 -21.24 3.45 -2.10
C PHE A 87 -21.55 3.69 -3.57
N LEU A 88 -21.36 2.67 -4.40
CA LEU A 88 -21.81 2.65 -5.78
C LEU A 88 -22.95 1.64 -5.93
N LYS A 89 -24.16 2.16 -6.16
CA LYS A 89 -25.33 1.34 -6.50
C LYS A 89 -25.19 0.80 -7.92
N LEU A 90 -25.22 -0.51 -8.07
CA LEU A 90 -25.06 -1.18 -9.37
C LEU A 90 -26.39 -1.72 -9.92
N VAL A 91 -27.27 -2.22 -9.06
CA VAL A 91 -28.56 -2.79 -9.47
C VAL A 91 -29.69 -1.77 -9.27
N PRO A 92 -30.34 -1.29 -10.34
CA PRO A 92 -31.39 -0.26 -10.24
C PRO A 92 -32.62 -0.67 -9.41
N SER A 93 -33.05 -1.94 -9.54
CA SER A 93 -34.28 -2.45 -8.90
C SER A 93 -34.12 -2.73 -7.40
N ARG A 94 -32.89 -2.82 -6.90
CA ARG A 94 -32.56 -3.00 -5.49
C ARG A 94 -31.32 -2.20 -5.12
N ILE A 95 -31.16 -1.82 -3.84
CA ILE A 95 -29.99 -1.09 -3.39
C ILE A 95 -28.86 -2.10 -3.14
N TYR A 96 -28.21 -2.53 -4.22
CA TYR A 96 -27.12 -3.50 -4.24
C TYR A 96 -25.94 -2.94 -5.04
N GLY A 97 -24.74 -3.16 -4.56
CA GLY A 97 -23.54 -2.66 -5.22
C GLY A 97 -22.25 -2.97 -4.50
N ILE A 98 -21.30 -2.07 -4.62
CA ILE A 98 -20.01 -2.14 -3.96
C ILE A 98 -19.81 -0.95 -3.02
N GLY A 99 -18.98 -1.15 -2.02
CA GLY A 99 -18.62 -0.15 -1.02
C GLY A 99 -17.10 -0.01 -0.88
N LEU A 100 -16.68 1.18 -0.53
CA LEU A 100 -15.31 1.46 -0.11
C LEU A 100 -15.37 2.04 1.30
N LEU A 101 -14.61 1.45 2.23
CA LEU A 101 -14.40 2.00 3.56
C LEU A 101 -12.97 2.53 3.68
N SER A 102 -12.78 3.63 4.39
CA SER A 102 -11.44 4.20 4.66
C SER A 102 -11.39 4.90 6.01
N LYS A 103 -10.26 4.82 6.72
CA LYS A 103 -10.05 5.58 7.96
C LYS A 103 -9.95 7.08 7.70
N THR A 104 -9.39 7.47 6.55
CA THR A 104 -9.21 8.87 6.15
C THR A 104 -10.14 9.24 5.01
N GLU A 105 -10.53 10.53 4.95
CA GLU A 105 -11.34 11.04 3.83
C GLU A 105 -10.49 11.08 2.55
N PRO A 106 -10.98 10.55 1.42
CA PRO A 106 -10.30 10.70 0.13
C PRO A 106 -10.31 12.16 -0.34
N LEU A 107 -9.33 12.56 -1.13
CA LEU A 107 -9.25 13.89 -1.77
C LEU A 107 -10.37 14.05 -2.81
N SER A 108 -10.65 13.00 -3.54
CA SER A 108 -11.77 12.92 -4.50
C SER A 108 -12.27 11.49 -4.63
N VAL A 109 -13.50 11.35 -5.07
CA VAL A 109 -14.10 10.04 -5.40
C VAL A 109 -14.79 10.16 -6.76
N GLU A 110 -14.43 9.25 -7.66
CA GLU A 110 -15.14 9.06 -8.92
C GLU A 110 -15.68 7.64 -9.03
N THR A 111 -16.72 7.46 -9.83
CA THR A 111 -17.31 6.14 -10.06
C THR A 111 -17.37 5.85 -11.53
N LYS A 112 -17.16 4.59 -11.89
CA LYS A 112 -17.35 4.11 -13.26
C LYS A 112 -18.35 2.95 -13.25
N TYR A 113 -19.32 3.06 -14.13
CA TYR A 113 -20.42 2.12 -14.28
C TYR A 113 -20.29 1.36 -15.61
N PHE A 114 -20.64 0.08 -15.62
CA PHE A 114 -20.67 -0.79 -16.79
C PHE A 114 -21.99 -1.53 -16.84
N GLU A 115 -22.67 -1.41 -17.95
CA GLU A 115 -23.82 -2.26 -18.26
C GLU A 115 -23.35 -3.64 -18.73
N PRO A 116 -24.09 -4.70 -18.42
CA PRO A 116 -23.76 -6.04 -18.88
C PRO A 116 -23.90 -6.14 -20.41
N SER A 117 -23.06 -6.95 -21.03
CA SER A 117 -23.20 -7.29 -22.44
C SER A 117 -24.56 -7.94 -22.71
N PRO A 118 -25.15 -7.80 -23.89
CA PRO A 118 -26.43 -8.40 -24.24
C PRO A 118 -26.41 -9.94 -24.12
N ASN A 119 -27.57 -10.53 -23.84
CA ASN A 119 -27.79 -11.99 -23.86
C ASN A 119 -27.00 -12.79 -22.82
N GLN A 120 -26.61 -12.20 -21.70
CA GLN A 120 -25.97 -12.95 -20.61
C GLN A 120 -26.99 -13.75 -19.80
N LYS A 121 -26.51 -14.89 -19.24
CA LYS A 121 -27.33 -15.71 -18.33
C LYS A 121 -27.67 -14.97 -17.02
N TYR A 122 -26.71 -14.18 -16.51
CA TYR A 122 -26.83 -13.41 -15.27
C TYR A 122 -26.38 -11.98 -15.53
N PRO A 123 -27.25 -11.14 -16.16
CA PRO A 123 -26.91 -9.76 -16.46
C PRO A 123 -26.92 -8.93 -15.16
N GLU A 124 -25.78 -8.38 -14.80
CA GLU A 124 -25.62 -7.53 -13.65
C GLU A 124 -24.63 -6.41 -13.94
N ASN A 125 -25.05 -5.18 -13.61
CA ASN A 125 -24.16 -4.04 -13.76
C ASN A 125 -22.96 -4.15 -12.83
N ARG A 126 -21.83 -3.68 -13.31
CA ARG A 126 -20.54 -3.67 -12.58
C ARG A 126 -19.97 -2.26 -12.53
N GLY A 127 -18.96 -2.07 -11.72
CA GLY A 127 -18.36 -0.74 -11.64
C GLY A 127 -17.10 -0.67 -10.80
N PHE A 128 -16.56 0.54 -10.76
CA PHE A 128 -15.46 0.92 -9.89
C PHE A 128 -15.84 2.11 -9.01
N ILE A 129 -15.40 2.10 -7.75
CA ILE A 129 -15.24 3.28 -6.92
C ILE A 129 -13.76 3.59 -6.91
N VAL A 130 -13.39 4.78 -7.38
CA VAL A 130 -12.01 5.24 -7.41
C VAL A 130 -11.85 6.35 -6.39
N ALA A 131 -11.16 6.09 -5.31
CA ALA A 131 -10.86 7.06 -4.28
C ALA A 131 -9.41 7.55 -4.42
N GLU A 132 -9.22 8.85 -4.54
CA GLU A 132 -7.91 9.49 -4.65
C GLU A 132 -7.39 9.86 -3.26
N PHE A 133 -6.16 9.49 -2.98
CA PHE A 133 -5.38 9.93 -1.82
C PHE A 133 -4.14 10.69 -2.27
N LEU A 134 -3.35 11.20 -1.34
CA LEU A 134 -2.19 12.03 -1.67
C LEU A 134 -1.22 11.34 -2.64
N ASP A 135 -0.89 10.09 -2.39
CA ASP A 135 0.17 9.35 -3.10
C ASP A 135 -0.35 8.23 -4.02
N TYR A 136 -1.61 7.85 -3.92
CA TYR A 136 -2.20 6.73 -4.64
C TYR A 136 -3.70 6.86 -4.86
N TYR A 137 -4.22 6.01 -5.73
CA TYR A 137 -5.64 5.69 -5.85
C TYR A 137 -5.94 4.34 -5.20
N PHE A 138 -7.01 4.26 -4.43
CA PHE A 138 -7.58 3.00 -3.99
C PHE A 138 -8.88 2.75 -4.76
N VAL A 139 -8.91 1.64 -5.49
CA VAL A 139 -10.00 1.30 -6.41
C VAL A 139 -10.70 0.03 -5.93
N CYS A 140 -11.99 0.17 -5.60
CA CYS A 140 -12.86 -0.94 -5.26
C CYS A 140 -13.63 -1.42 -6.49
N THR A 141 -13.74 -2.73 -6.67
CA THR A 141 -14.50 -3.34 -7.76
C THR A 141 -15.15 -4.66 -7.36
N HIS A 142 -16.10 -5.11 -8.19
CA HIS A 142 -16.60 -6.47 -8.27
C HIS A 142 -16.76 -6.79 -9.76
N TYR A 143 -15.92 -7.69 -10.28
CA TYR A 143 -15.89 -8.03 -11.70
C TYR A 143 -17.09 -8.88 -12.11
N SER A 144 -17.41 -8.85 -13.40
CA SER A 144 -18.51 -9.63 -13.98
C SER A 144 -18.22 -11.12 -13.99
N LEU A 145 -19.25 -11.94 -13.87
CA LEU A 145 -19.18 -13.37 -14.16
C LEU A 145 -18.93 -13.65 -15.66
N ASN A 146 -19.24 -12.69 -16.53
CA ASN A 146 -19.01 -12.81 -17.97
C ASN A 146 -17.58 -12.38 -18.35
N ALA A 147 -16.93 -13.17 -19.21
CA ALA A 147 -15.53 -12.94 -19.59
C ALA A 147 -15.33 -11.65 -20.41
N ASP A 148 -16.23 -11.31 -21.33
CA ASP A 148 -16.10 -10.14 -22.20
C ASP A 148 -16.33 -8.86 -21.41
N ASP A 149 -17.23 -8.89 -20.43
CA ASP A 149 -17.41 -7.76 -19.50
C ASP A 149 -16.18 -7.57 -18.64
N ARG A 150 -15.58 -8.67 -18.11
CA ARG A 150 -14.31 -8.58 -17.37
C ARG A 150 -13.21 -7.92 -18.20
N ASP A 151 -13.13 -8.26 -19.49
CA ASP A 151 -12.15 -7.65 -20.38
C ASP A 151 -12.42 -6.16 -20.61
N THR A 152 -13.69 -5.78 -20.76
CA THR A 152 -14.09 -4.37 -20.88
C THR A 152 -13.73 -3.57 -19.62
N MET A 153 -14.01 -4.12 -18.43
CA MET A 153 -13.62 -3.52 -17.15
C MET A 153 -12.10 -3.41 -17.02
N THR A 154 -11.39 -4.48 -17.40
CA THR A 154 -9.92 -4.54 -17.39
C THR A 154 -9.30 -3.49 -18.32
N ALA A 155 -9.83 -3.32 -19.52
CA ALA A 155 -9.35 -2.31 -20.46
C ALA A 155 -9.50 -0.89 -19.87
N TRP A 156 -10.62 -0.61 -19.22
CA TRP A 156 -10.85 0.69 -18.59
C TRP A 156 -9.88 0.98 -17.46
N ILE A 157 -9.67 0.04 -16.50
CA ILE A 157 -8.78 0.29 -15.37
C ILE A 157 -7.31 0.39 -15.81
N ILE A 158 -6.91 -0.34 -16.84
CA ILE A 158 -5.57 -0.22 -17.44
C ILE A 158 -5.39 1.17 -18.05
N ASP A 159 -6.38 1.67 -18.80
CA ASP A 159 -6.35 3.01 -19.39
C ASP A 159 -6.36 4.09 -18.30
N PHE A 160 -7.20 3.96 -17.27
CA PHE A 160 -7.19 4.82 -16.10
C PHE A 160 -5.79 4.90 -15.48
N ALA A 161 -5.19 3.75 -15.16
CA ALA A 161 -3.89 3.67 -14.50
C ALA A 161 -2.73 4.20 -15.38
N ARG A 162 -2.86 4.18 -16.71
CA ARG A 162 -1.87 4.78 -17.63
C ARG A 162 -1.94 6.29 -17.67
N ARG A 163 -3.15 6.87 -17.55
CA ARG A 163 -3.35 8.32 -17.57
C ARG A 163 -2.97 9.02 -16.28
N HIS A 164 -2.94 8.30 -15.17
CA HIS A 164 -2.67 8.85 -13.85
C HIS A 164 -1.26 8.52 -13.37
N LYS A 165 -0.59 9.50 -12.73
CA LYS A 165 0.81 9.41 -12.27
C LYS A 165 0.91 9.11 -10.77
N LYS A 166 -0.06 8.41 -10.21
CA LYS A 166 -0.04 7.91 -8.84
C LYS A 166 -0.13 6.38 -8.87
N THR A 167 0.37 5.73 -7.84
CA THR A 167 0.17 4.29 -7.67
C THR A 167 -1.32 3.99 -7.63
N VAL A 168 -1.73 2.93 -8.31
CA VAL A 168 -3.11 2.45 -8.33
C VAL A 168 -3.17 1.11 -7.63
N PHE A 169 -3.91 1.04 -6.53
CA PHE A 169 -4.31 -0.20 -5.88
C PHE A 169 -5.71 -0.57 -6.36
N LEU A 170 -5.86 -1.77 -6.89
CA LEU A 170 -7.13 -2.34 -7.33
C LEU A 170 -7.47 -3.51 -6.42
N ALA A 171 -8.59 -3.43 -5.73
CA ALA A 171 -9.03 -4.46 -4.79
C ALA A 171 -10.48 -4.89 -5.06
N GLY A 172 -10.74 -6.18 -5.00
CA GLY A 172 -12.08 -6.71 -5.20
C GLY A 172 -12.13 -8.21 -5.49
N ASP A 173 -13.35 -8.69 -5.61
CA ASP A 173 -13.67 -9.98 -6.21
C ASP A 173 -13.55 -9.85 -7.74
N MET A 174 -12.54 -10.51 -8.29
CA MET A 174 -12.29 -10.48 -9.73
C MET A 174 -13.16 -11.46 -10.51
N ASN A 175 -13.92 -12.33 -9.86
CA ASN A 175 -14.64 -13.43 -10.51
C ASN A 175 -13.77 -14.17 -11.53
N ALA A 176 -12.47 -14.24 -11.28
CA ALA A 176 -11.45 -14.75 -12.18
C ALA A 176 -10.23 -15.25 -11.42
N LYS A 177 -9.73 -16.42 -11.76
CA LYS A 177 -8.42 -16.90 -11.29
C LYS A 177 -7.30 -16.09 -11.95
N SER A 178 -6.12 -16.07 -11.33
CA SER A 178 -4.93 -15.31 -11.80
C SER A 178 -4.45 -15.68 -13.22
N THR A 179 -4.94 -16.79 -13.75
CA THR A 179 -4.66 -17.29 -15.11
C THR A 179 -5.69 -16.84 -16.15
N TYR A 180 -6.80 -16.24 -15.75
CA TYR A 180 -7.84 -15.79 -16.67
C TYR A 180 -7.41 -14.52 -17.41
N ARG A 181 -7.88 -14.37 -18.67
CA ARG A 181 -7.48 -13.31 -19.61
C ARG A 181 -7.50 -11.91 -18.98
N ALA A 182 -8.54 -11.58 -18.23
CA ALA A 182 -8.67 -10.28 -17.58
C ALA A 182 -7.50 -10.01 -16.60
N VAL A 183 -7.17 -10.97 -15.71
CA VAL A 183 -6.09 -10.84 -14.73
C VAL A 183 -4.72 -10.88 -15.41
N VAL A 184 -4.53 -11.75 -16.42
CA VAL A 184 -3.30 -11.78 -17.23
C VAL A 184 -3.07 -10.44 -17.93
N SER A 185 -4.12 -9.79 -18.44
CA SER A 185 -4.04 -8.48 -19.07
C SER A 185 -3.65 -7.38 -18.07
N LEU A 186 -4.14 -7.43 -16.83
CA LEU A 186 -3.69 -6.54 -15.74
C LEU A 186 -2.18 -6.71 -15.48
N LYS A 187 -1.72 -7.96 -15.34
CA LYS A 187 -0.28 -8.26 -15.13
C LYS A 187 0.59 -7.73 -16.28
N ASN A 188 0.17 -7.94 -17.53
CA ASN A 188 0.86 -7.45 -18.71
C ASN A 188 0.88 -5.91 -18.80
N ALA A 189 -0.09 -5.25 -18.17
CA ALA A 189 -0.14 -3.78 -18.05
C ALA A 189 0.66 -3.24 -16.85
N GLY A 190 1.33 -4.12 -16.11
CA GLY A 190 2.21 -3.76 -14.99
C GLY A 190 1.54 -3.75 -13.62
N PHE A 191 0.35 -4.33 -13.49
CA PHE A 191 -0.20 -4.63 -12.17
C PHE A 191 0.46 -5.88 -11.60
N VAL A 192 0.76 -5.86 -10.32
CA VAL A 192 1.28 -7.00 -9.55
C VAL A 192 0.19 -7.43 -8.57
N ILE A 193 -0.05 -8.72 -8.44
CA ILE A 193 -0.96 -9.26 -7.41
C ILE A 193 -0.16 -9.31 -6.11
N ASP A 194 -0.65 -8.64 -5.09
CA ASP A 194 0.05 -8.44 -3.82
C ASP A 194 -0.35 -9.48 -2.77
N ASN A 195 -1.53 -10.07 -2.87
CA ASN A 195 -1.91 -11.14 -1.98
C ASN A 195 -1.34 -12.49 -2.43
N ASN A 196 -1.13 -13.38 -1.47
CA ASN A 196 -0.64 -14.73 -1.74
C ASN A 196 -1.71 -15.58 -2.42
N LEU A 197 -1.44 -16.02 -3.65
CA LEU A 197 -2.38 -16.84 -4.44
C LEU A 197 -2.57 -18.26 -3.90
N ALA A 198 -1.75 -18.71 -2.97
CA ALA A 198 -1.95 -19.99 -2.29
C ALA A 198 -3.00 -19.89 -1.17
N ASP A 199 -3.34 -18.68 -0.74
CA ASP A 199 -4.39 -18.41 0.23
C ASP A 199 -5.73 -18.38 -0.51
N LEU A 200 -6.42 -19.52 -0.55
CA LEU A 200 -7.67 -19.67 -1.27
C LEU A 200 -8.80 -18.88 -0.59
N THR A 201 -9.67 -18.23 -1.36
CA THR A 201 -10.67 -17.27 -0.85
C THR A 201 -12.11 -17.72 -1.06
N TYR A 202 -12.37 -18.63 -1.99
CA TYR A 202 -13.72 -19.04 -2.40
C TYR A 202 -13.79 -20.53 -2.80
N PRO A 203 -14.93 -21.23 -2.52
CA PRO A 203 -15.94 -20.85 -1.54
C PRO A 203 -15.42 -21.00 -0.10
N ALA A 204 -15.95 -20.21 0.87
CA ALA A 204 -15.39 -20.14 2.23
C ALA A 204 -15.48 -21.46 3.03
N ASP A 205 -16.48 -22.30 2.76
CA ASP A 205 -16.67 -23.62 3.39
C ASP A 205 -15.66 -24.69 2.96
N ASN A 206 -15.18 -24.60 1.71
CA ASN A 206 -14.17 -25.51 1.14
C ASN A 206 -13.38 -24.79 0.03
N PRO A 207 -12.46 -23.90 0.37
CA PRO A 207 -11.80 -23.03 -0.59
C PRO A 207 -11.02 -23.81 -1.65
N ASP A 208 -11.26 -23.52 -2.94
CA ASP A 208 -10.60 -24.11 -4.09
C ASP A 208 -10.00 -23.10 -5.07
N SER A 209 -10.26 -21.83 -4.85
CA SER A 209 -9.80 -20.76 -5.73
C SER A 209 -9.53 -19.45 -5.01
N THR A 210 -8.57 -18.68 -5.54
CA THR A 210 -8.30 -17.29 -5.15
C THR A 210 -8.85 -16.39 -6.23
N ILE A 211 -9.98 -15.73 -5.95
CA ILE A 211 -10.64 -14.80 -6.86
C ILE A 211 -10.76 -13.40 -6.28
N ASP A 212 -10.54 -13.26 -4.98
CA ASP A 212 -10.44 -11.99 -4.28
C ASP A 212 -8.99 -11.54 -4.30
N MET A 213 -8.73 -10.39 -4.90
CA MET A 213 -7.36 -9.94 -5.17
C MET A 213 -7.16 -8.47 -4.79
N ILE A 214 -5.94 -8.18 -4.35
CA ILE A 214 -5.42 -6.83 -4.22
C ILE A 214 -4.21 -6.74 -5.12
N LEU A 215 -4.25 -5.80 -6.08
CA LEU A 215 -3.20 -5.57 -7.05
C LEU A 215 -2.70 -4.13 -6.97
N GLN A 216 -1.41 -3.91 -7.18
CA GLN A 216 -0.85 -2.57 -7.32
C GLN A 216 -0.18 -2.36 -8.67
N ARG A 217 -0.25 -1.13 -9.18
CA ARG A 217 0.54 -0.66 -10.31
C ARG A 217 1.33 0.57 -9.91
N SER A 218 2.65 0.41 -9.77
CA SER A 218 3.58 1.45 -9.33
C SER A 218 4.87 1.50 -10.17
N ASN A 219 4.92 0.77 -11.29
CA ASN A 219 6.13 0.57 -12.10
C ASN A 219 6.35 1.66 -13.16
N PHE A 220 6.18 2.93 -12.82
CA PHE A 220 6.42 4.06 -13.71
C PHE A 220 7.20 5.17 -13.02
N LYS A 221 7.85 6.02 -13.79
CA LYS A 221 8.70 7.10 -13.27
C LYS A 221 7.87 8.07 -12.41
N GLY A 222 8.28 8.26 -11.16
CA GLY A 222 7.66 9.19 -10.21
C GLY A 222 6.52 8.60 -9.39
N ALA A 223 6.15 7.32 -9.60
CA ALA A 223 5.22 6.65 -8.69
C ALA A 223 5.86 6.40 -7.33
N LYS A 224 5.10 6.66 -6.27
CA LYS A 224 5.47 6.17 -4.94
C LYS A 224 5.24 4.66 -4.91
N ARG A 225 6.27 3.91 -4.56
CA ARG A 225 6.23 2.44 -4.52
C ARG A 225 5.95 1.96 -3.11
N TYR A 226 5.38 0.77 -3.01
CA TYR A 226 5.05 0.14 -1.74
C TYR A 226 5.44 -1.32 -1.77
N ASP A 227 6.10 -1.78 -0.70
CA ASP A 227 6.42 -3.19 -0.51
C ASP A 227 5.32 -3.88 0.27
N VAL A 228 5.04 -5.11 -0.09
CA VAL A 228 4.19 -6.00 0.69
C VAL A 228 4.97 -6.51 1.90
N VAL A 229 4.48 -6.22 3.08
CA VAL A 229 5.04 -6.71 4.36
C VAL A 229 4.40 -8.04 4.73
N LYS A 230 3.08 -8.15 4.54
CA LYS A 230 2.30 -9.33 4.90
C LYS A 230 1.06 -9.43 4.00
N SER A 231 0.68 -10.66 3.65
CA SER A 231 -0.62 -11.01 3.08
C SER A 231 -1.25 -12.10 3.93
N GLU A 232 -2.54 -12.00 4.21
CA GLU A 232 -3.24 -12.96 5.04
C GLU A 232 -4.72 -13.07 4.69
N ILE A 233 -5.30 -14.24 4.91
CA ILE A 233 -6.74 -14.42 5.09
C ILE A 233 -7.07 -14.04 6.54
N VAL A 234 -8.03 -13.14 6.71
CA VAL A 234 -8.43 -12.71 8.05
C VAL A 234 -9.47 -13.68 8.63
N THR A 235 -9.17 -14.23 9.78
CA THR A 235 -10.08 -15.09 10.54
C THR A 235 -10.29 -14.54 11.95
N VAL A 236 -11.44 -14.81 12.53
CA VAL A 236 -11.77 -14.44 13.92
C VAL A 236 -11.87 -15.72 14.73
N PRO A 237 -11.10 -15.87 15.81
CA PRO A 237 -11.20 -17.04 16.67
C PRO A 237 -12.64 -17.30 17.14
N GLY A 238 -13.11 -18.51 16.93
CA GLY A 238 -14.48 -18.92 17.30
C GLY A 238 -15.56 -18.61 16.27
N PHE A 239 -15.22 -17.98 15.11
CA PHE A 239 -16.15 -17.79 14.00
C PHE A 239 -16.05 -18.95 13.00
N GLU A 240 -17.20 -19.42 12.56
CA GLU A 240 -17.33 -20.23 11.35
C GLU A 240 -17.43 -19.26 10.18
N MET A 241 -16.31 -19.01 9.49
CA MET A 241 -16.17 -17.94 8.51
C MET A 241 -17.12 -18.08 7.31
N ASP A 242 -17.49 -19.30 6.94
CA ASP A 242 -18.46 -19.63 5.89
C ASP A 242 -19.90 -19.22 6.24
N LEU A 243 -20.22 -19.12 7.54
CA LEU A 243 -21.49 -18.55 8.01
C LEU A 243 -21.49 -17.02 7.95
N VAL A 244 -20.33 -16.39 7.98
CA VAL A 244 -20.20 -14.93 7.84
C VAL A 244 -20.32 -14.49 6.40
N SER A 245 -19.58 -15.13 5.49
CA SER A 245 -19.68 -14.95 4.04
C SER A 245 -19.24 -16.22 3.30
N ASP A 246 -19.64 -16.38 2.04
CA ASP A 246 -19.14 -17.44 1.16
C ASP A 246 -17.77 -17.10 0.54
N HIS A 247 -17.20 -15.92 0.86
CA HIS A 247 -15.82 -15.56 0.56
C HIS A 247 -15.02 -15.34 1.83
N LEU A 248 -13.72 -15.63 1.79
CA LEU A 248 -12.78 -15.31 2.85
C LEU A 248 -12.11 -13.95 2.58
N PRO A 249 -12.00 -13.08 3.60
CA PRO A 249 -11.43 -11.75 3.43
C PRO A 249 -9.92 -11.78 3.30
N VAL A 250 -9.37 -11.03 2.34
CA VAL A 250 -7.94 -10.87 2.11
C VAL A 250 -7.47 -9.53 2.66
N CYS A 251 -6.39 -9.51 3.43
CA CYS A 251 -5.75 -8.30 3.93
C CYS A 251 -4.26 -8.29 3.57
N VAL A 252 -3.79 -7.16 3.03
CA VAL A 252 -2.38 -6.93 2.69
C VAL A 252 -1.86 -5.73 3.45
N THR A 253 -0.73 -5.90 4.13
CA THR A 253 0.00 -4.85 4.83
C THR A 253 1.12 -4.33 3.93
N TYR A 254 1.18 -3.02 3.78
CA TYR A 254 2.16 -2.32 2.97
C TYR A 254 3.06 -1.43 3.82
N LYS A 255 4.29 -1.23 3.35
CA LYS A 255 5.16 -0.13 3.77
C LYS A 255 5.56 0.69 2.53
N PRO A 256 5.75 2.01 2.63
CA PRO A 256 6.35 2.78 1.56
C PRO A 256 7.71 2.19 1.18
N PHE A 257 7.92 1.96 -0.11
CA PHE A 257 9.23 1.59 -0.60
C PHE A 257 10.15 2.80 -0.47
N ASN A 258 10.99 2.75 0.54
CA ASN A 258 12.07 3.71 0.66
C ASN A 258 13.19 3.22 -0.26
N ALA A 259 13.37 3.88 -1.42
CA ALA A 259 14.58 3.73 -2.23
C ALA A 259 15.83 4.28 -1.51
N GLY A 260 15.64 4.82 -0.32
CA GLY A 260 16.71 5.03 0.63
C GLY A 260 17.15 3.66 1.09
N VAL A 261 18.44 3.41 0.95
CA VAL A 261 19.18 2.36 1.64
C VAL A 261 18.53 2.21 3.01
N GLU A 262 18.08 1.00 3.36
CA GLU A 262 17.87 0.71 4.77
C GLU A 262 19.10 1.29 5.46
N ASN A 263 18.91 2.29 6.30
CA ASN A 263 19.90 2.59 7.29
C ASN A 263 19.96 1.31 8.13
N VAL A 264 20.76 0.36 7.72
CA VAL A 264 21.34 -0.56 8.65
C VAL A 264 22.11 0.40 9.54
N ALA A 265 21.49 0.77 10.66
CA ALA A 265 22.17 1.41 11.74
C ALA A 265 23.24 0.39 12.17
N VAL A 266 24.36 0.44 11.48
CA VAL A 266 25.59 -0.14 12.00
C VAL A 266 25.99 0.90 13.04
N ASP A 267 25.76 0.53 14.26
CA ASP A 267 25.81 1.37 15.45
C ASP A 267 27.08 2.23 15.64
N ASN A 268 27.98 2.37 14.67
CA ASN A 268 29.21 3.12 14.84
C ASN A 268 29.78 3.77 13.56
N LEU A 269 29.12 3.75 12.41
CA LEU A 269 29.70 4.35 11.19
C LEU A 269 29.17 5.78 10.98
N SER A 270 30.06 6.76 10.97
CA SER A 270 29.71 8.17 10.71
C SER A 270 30.77 8.82 9.82
N ALA A 271 30.39 9.91 9.12
CA ALA A 271 31.33 10.70 8.34
C ALA A 271 31.23 12.19 8.71
N CYS A 272 32.36 12.87 8.77
CA CYS A 272 32.43 14.31 8.99
C CYS A 272 33.56 14.94 8.15
N ALA A 273 33.46 16.23 7.90
CA ALA A 273 34.55 16.99 7.30
C ALA A 273 35.69 17.17 8.34
N ALA A 274 36.92 16.90 7.96
CA ALA A 274 38.10 17.04 8.79
C ALA A 274 39.34 17.34 7.96
N ASN A 275 40.15 18.29 8.39
CA ASN A 275 41.48 18.59 7.82
C ASN A 275 41.50 18.71 6.26
N GLY A 276 40.48 19.29 5.66
CA GLY A 276 40.39 19.42 4.18
C GLY A 276 39.94 18.16 3.45
N GLY A 277 39.50 17.13 4.20
CA GLY A 277 39.05 15.87 3.66
C GLY A 277 37.79 15.34 4.37
N ILE A 278 37.58 14.04 4.27
CA ILE A 278 36.45 13.34 4.89
C ILE A 278 37.01 12.32 5.88
N GLN A 279 36.57 12.41 7.14
CA GLN A 279 36.81 11.40 8.15
C GLN A 279 35.62 10.46 8.26
N ILE A 280 35.82 9.19 8.06
CA ILE A 280 34.83 8.11 8.25
C ILE A 280 35.21 7.38 9.53
N ASN A 281 34.35 7.42 10.53
CA ASN A 281 34.59 6.75 11.82
C ASN A 281 33.86 5.39 11.85
N GLY A 282 34.46 4.42 12.51
CA GLY A 282 33.84 3.09 12.73
C GLY A 282 34.13 2.06 11.65
N LEU A 283 35.06 2.32 10.71
CA LEU A 283 35.55 1.30 9.80
C LEU A 283 36.32 0.23 10.60
N VAL A 284 36.04 -1.05 10.33
CA VAL A 284 36.68 -2.20 10.96
C VAL A 284 37.64 -2.94 10.02
N GLU A 285 37.60 -2.60 8.73
CA GLU A 285 38.45 -3.17 7.68
C GLU A 285 38.57 -2.19 6.50
N GLU A 286 39.57 -2.45 5.63
CA GLU A 286 39.73 -1.68 4.40
C GLU A 286 38.46 -1.67 3.56
N SER A 287 38.12 -0.51 3.03
CA SER A 287 36.85 -0.29 2.34
C SER A 287 37.01 0.50 1.06
N GLU A 288 36.24 0.14 0.04
CA GLU A 288 36.04 0.99 -1.14
C GLU A 288 34.95 2.02 -0.84
N VAL A 289 35.25 3.30 -1.04
CA VAL A 289 34.30 4.40 -0.81
C VAL A 289 34.04 5.11 -2.11
N THR A 290 32.78 5.14 -2.54
CA THR A 290 32.32 5.96 -3.65
C THR A 290 31.51 7.12 -3.11
N VAL A 291 31.91 8.35 -3.41
CA VAL A 291 31.21 9.58 -2.99
C VAL A 291 30.34 10.05 -4.14
N TYR A 292 29.06 10.30 -3.85
CA TYR A 292 28.09 10.86 -4.79
C TYR A 292 27.64 12.24 -4.32
N ASP A 293 27.40 13.15 -5.25
CA ASP A 293 26.67 14.38 -4.97
C ASP A 293 25.17 14.15 -4.89
N ILE A 294 24.40 15.20 -4.55
CA ILE A 294 22.94 15.13 -4.43
C ILE A 294 22.21 14.82 -5.74
N THR A 295 22.89 14.94 -6.90
CA THR A 295 22.33 14.60 -8.22
C THR A 295 22.58 13.14 -8.59
N GLY A 296 23.33 12.39 -7.76
CA GLY A 296 23.74 11.01 -8.00
C GLY A 296 24.99 10.88 -8.90
N GLN A 297 25.69 11.99 -9.20
CA GLN A 297 26.96 11.94 -9.92
C GLN A 297 28.09 11.55 -8.96
N ILE A 298 29.04 10.77 -9.49
CA ILE A 298 30.21 10.37 -8.70
C ILE A 298 31.13 11.56 -8.53
N ALA A 299 31.30 11.98 -7.28
CA ALA A 299 32.24 13.03 -6.88
C ALA A 299 33.67 12.49 -6.67
N GLY A 300 33.80 11.21 -6.31
CA GLY A 300 35.09 10.56 -6.12
C GLY A 300 34.98 9.07 -5.79
N ARG A 301 36.09 8.32 -5.97
CA ARG A 301 36.24 6.93 -5.52
C ARG A 301 37.56 6.81 -4.79
N TYR A 302 37.55 6.16 -3.64
CA TYR A 302 38.66 6.09 -2.71
C TYR A 302 38.78 4.67 -2.17
N HIS A 303 40.00 4.29 -1.88
CA HIS A 303 40.30 3.12 -1.09
C HIS A 303 40.74 3.61 0.29
N VAL A 304 40.09 3.18 1.32
CA VAL A 304 40.22 3.76 2.67
C VAL A 304 40.53 2.63 3.64
N ASP A 305 41.57 2.81 4.43
CA ASP A 305 41.93 1.90 5.52
C ASP A 305 41.05 2.09 6.76
N THR A 306 41.37 1.41 7.85
CA THR A 306 40.64 1.47 9.11
C THR A 306 40.71 2.86 9.78
N ASP A 307 41.66 3.71 9.41
CA ASP A 307 41.75 5.10 9.93
C ASP A 307 40.66 5.98 9.31
N GLY A 308 40.09 5.53 8.18
CA GLY A 308 38.89 6.12 7.60
C GLY A 308 39.06 7.49 6.98
N PHE A 309 40.29 7.93 6.67
CA PHE A 309 40.53 9.29 6.19
C PHE A 309 40.68 9.36 4.67
N ILE A 310 39.84 10.19 4.02
CA ILE A 310 39.96 10.59 2.62
C ILE A 310 40.60 11.97 2.59
N ALA A 311 41.87 12.05 2.20
CA ALA A 311 42.57 13.30 2.00
C ALA A 311 42.14 14.01 0.72
N ASP A 312 42.27 15.33 0.66
CA ASP A 312 42.12 16.15 -0.52
C ASP A 312 40.76 16.00 -1.26
N PHE A 313 39.66 16.03 -0.47
CA PHE A 313 38.33 16.08 -1.04
C PHE A 313 38.03 17.51 -1.53
N ASP A 314 38.54 17.83 -2.73
CA ASP A 314 38.38 19.16 -3.37
C ASP A 314 37.03 19.28 -4.09
N LYS A 315 35.95 19.38 -3.27
CA LYS A 315 34.58 19.57 -3.76
C LYS A 315 33.90 20.72 -3.02
N PRO A 316 32.91 21.37 -3.63
CA PRO A 316 32.15 22.42 -2.99
C PRO A 316 31.49 21.96 -1.67
N ALA A 317 31.29 22.90 -0.75
CA ALA A 317 30.46 22.63 0.44
C ALA A 317 29.07 22.16 0.00
N GLY A 318 28.58 21.09 0.62
CA GLY A 318 27.32 20.48 0.20
C GLY A 318 27.02 19.15 0.89
N ILE A 319 25.89 18.57 0.53
CA ILE A 319 25.48 17.25 1.02
C ILE A 319 26.01 16.21 0.03
N TYR A 320 26.66 15.18 0.57
CA TYR A 320 27.19 14.04 -0.17
C TYR A 320 26.69 12.73 0.40
N LEU A 321 26.67 11.70 -0.44
CA LEU A 321 26.39 10.31 -0.06
C LEU A 321 27.66 9.49 -0.26
N LEU A 322 28.14 8.85 0.78
CA LEU A 322 29.25 7.89 0.73
C LEU A 322 28.70 6.49 0.66
N TYR A 323 29.00 5.78 -0.42
CA TYR A 323 28.79 4.36 -0.51
C TYR A 323 30.09 3.66 -0.08
N VAL A 324 30.05 2.99 1.06
CA VAL A 324 31.16 2.27 1.66
C VAL A 324 30.95 0.78 1.41
N LYS A 325 31.88 0.13 0.78
CA LYS A 325 31.84 -1.30 0.47
C LYS A 325 33.08 -1.99 1.00
N ASN A 326 32.90 -3.08 1.76
CA ASN A 326 33.98 -3.98 2.19
C ASN A 326 33.57 -5.44 2.07
N SER A 327 34.37 -6.37 2.60
CA SER A 327 34.12 -7.81 2.51
C SER A 327 32.84 -8.24 3.25
N SER A 328 32.46 -7.51 4.31
CA SER A 328 31.39 -7.86 5.23
C SER A 328 30.09 -7.09 4.98
N GLN A 329 30.17 -5.86 4.41
CA GLN A 329 29.04 -4.94 4.39
C GLN A 329 29.07 -3.97 3.20
N ASN A 330 27.87 -3.55 2.79
CA ASN A 330 27.65 -2.42 1.89
C ASN A 330 26.83 -1.37 2.64
N MET A 331 27.35 -0.15 2.77
CA MET A 331 26.73 0.91 3.58
C MET A 331 26.67 2.23 2.84
N ILE A 332 25.68 3.06 3.17
CA ILE A 332 25.63 4.45 2.68
C ILE A 332 25.53 5.39 3.86
N ILE A 333 26.40 6.41 3.84
CA ILE A 333 26.44 7.47 4.84
C ILE A 333 26.09 8.78 4.15
N LYS A 334 25.12 9.51 4.68
CA LYS A 334 24.88 10.91 4.28
C LYS A 334 25.71 11.82 5.16
N PHE A 335 26.47 12.72 4.60
CA PHE A 335 27.19 13.71 5.40
C PHE A 335 27.14 15.10 4.76
N LEU A 336 27.34 16.12 5.58
CA LEU A 336 27.45 17.50 5.17
C LEU A 336 28.95 17.87 5.13
N PHE A 337 29.42 18.23 3.93
CA PHE A 337 30.76 18.78 3.76
C PHE A 337 30.67 20.29 3.79
N ASN A 338 31.29 20.90 4.80
CA ASN A 338 31.35 22.35 5.00
C ASN A 338 32.77 22.70 5.45
N PHE A 339 33.32 23.74 4.86
CA PHE A 339 34.56 24.38 5.28
C PHE A 339 34.25 25.60 6.16
#